data_a58e505c93ea59d4d82c1f719f7baa96
#
_entry.id   a58e505c93ea59d4d82c1f719f7baa96
#
_cell.length_a   1.000
_cell.length_b   1.000
_cell.length_c   1.000
_cell.angle_alpha   90.00
_cell.angle_beta   90.00
_cell.angle_gamma   90.00
#
_symmetry.space_group_name_H-M   'P 1'
#
loop_
_entity.id
_entity.type
_entity.pdbx_description
1 polymer ?
#
loop_
_entity_poly.entity_id
_entity_poly.type
_entity_poly.pdbx_seq_one_letter_code
_entity_poly.pdbx_strand_id
1 'polypeptide(L)'
;MAVAEQGALAGLRERTEEGHLKAGRVPPSQVEHGRQSGAVKILEERPIDQSIRDYIPPLITEDEKLLRGHGARQPSDDFTRTDPWRVLRITSEFIEGFDTLAPVEKAVTVFGSARVGPDDAQYTAAQETARLLAEAGFAIMTGAGPGIMEAANKGARLGHGRSIGCNIELPFEQGTNPYVDTVINFRYFFVRKTMFIKYSSAFIIFPGGFGTLDELFEALTLIQTGKIYHFPVVMFGRHYWAGLIRWLHARVLQERKISPGDLELMLVTDDPAEAATAVIDAFEARSAAPRV
;
A
#
# COMPACT_ATOMS: atom_id res chain seq x y z
N MET A 1 49.22 35.84 -10.20
CA MET A 1 48.77 36.97 -11.05
C MET A 1 47.26 36.99 -10.83
N ALA A 2 46.66 37.73 -9.89
CA ALA A 2 46.44 39.16 -9.85
C ALA A 2 45.64 39.64 -11.06
N VAL A 3 44.42 40.18 -10.96
CA VAL A 3 43.98 41.50 -10.51
C VAL A 3 42.46 41.49 -10.84
N ALA A 4 41.48 41.69 -9.95
CA ALA A 4 40.93 42.92 -9.42
C ALA A 4 40.23 43.84 -10.46
N GLU A 5 38.99 44.24 -10.12
CA GLU A 5 38.41 45.59 -10.09
C GLU A 5 36.87 45.47 -9.97
N GLN A 6 36.19 45.85 -8.96
CA GLN A 6 35.88 47.13 -8.32
C GLN A 6 35.38 48.23 -9.25
N GLY A 7 34.22 48.78 -8.92
CA GLY A 7 33.69 50.08 -9.29
C GLY A 7 32.23 50.03 -9.79
N ALA A 8 31.26 50.82 -9.41
CA ALA A 8 31.28 52.07 -8.68
C ALA A 8 29.91 52.39 -8.06
N LEU A 9 29.92 53.03 -6.91
CA LEU A 9 28.86 53.81 -6.28
C LEU A 9 28.74 55.20 -6.95
N ALA A 10 27.52 55.71 -7.09
CA ALA A 10 27.14 57.16 -6.98
C ALA A 10 25.64 57.24 -7.29
N GLY A 11 24.71 57.71 -6.57
CA GLY A 11 24.66 58.89 -5.75
C GLY A 11 23.61 59.84 -6.28
N LEU A 12 22.59 60.16 -5.48
CA LEU A 12 21.99 61.51 -5.49
C LEU A 12 21.06 61.64 -4.31
N ARG A 13 21.44 62.56 -3.44
CA ARG A 13 20.70 63.12 -2.32
C ARG A 13 19.83 64.29 -2.77
N GLU A 14 18.88 64.64 -1.88
CA GLU A 14 18.19 65.93 -1.63
C GLU A 14 16.89 66.19 -2.36
N ARG A 15 15.75 66.39 -1.64
CA ARG A 15 15.48 67.57 -0.79
C ARG A 15 14.34 67.35 0.18
N THR A 16 14.47 67.95 1.31
CA THR A 16 13.51 68.20 2.38
C THR A 16 12.39 69.19 1.98
N GLU A 17 11.18 68.96 2.48
CA GLU A 17 10.31 70.06 2.96
C GLU A 17 9.33 69.56 4.04
N GLU A 18 9.20 70.41 5.06
CA GLU A 18 8.46 70.22 6.30
C GLU A 18 6.96 70.25 6.09
N GLY A 19 6.26 69.39 6.85
CA GLY A 19 4.79 69.46 6.96
C GLY A 19 4.32 68.79 8.25
N HIS A 20 4.22 69.58 9.31
CA HIS A 20 3.64 69.19 10.59
C HIS A 20 2.21 68.64 10.40
N LEU A 21 1.98 67.40 10.81
CA LEU A 21 0.63 66.92 11.13
C LEU A 21 0.68 66.05 12.41
N LYS A 22 -0.27 66.38 13.28
CA LYS A 22 -0.47 65.98 14.66
C LYS A 22 -0.44 64.47 14.89
N ALA A 23 0.19 64.06 15.95
CA ALA A 23 0.16 62.70 16.54
C ALA A 23 -1.27 62.33 16.93
N GLY A 24 -1.90 61.42 16.16
CA GLY A 24 -3.07 60.65 16.55
C GLY A 24 -2.58 59.37 17.26
N ARG A 25 -2.97 59.20 18.51
CA ARG A 25 -2.78 57.93 19.24
C ARG A 25 -3.53 56.81 18.51
N VAL A 26 -2.77 55.85 17.97
CA VAL A 26 -3.30 54.56 17.53
C VAL A 26 -3.37 53.66 18.78
N PRO A 27 -4.52 53.02 19.07
CA PRO A 27 -4.61 52.06 20.14
C PRO A 27 -3.78 50.79 19.81
N PRO A 28 -3.26 50.04 20.80
CA PRO A 28 -2.47 48.86 20.56
C PRO A 28 -3.37 47.83 19.90
N SER A 29 -3.08 47.54 18.63
CA SER A 29 -3.68 46.40 17.94
C SER A 29 -3.25 45.11 18.66
N GLN A 30 -4.23 44.38 19.13
CA GLN A 30 -4.08 43.03 19.62
C GLN A 30 -3.49 42.18 18.46
N VAL A 31 -2.22 41.90 18.56
CA VAL A 31 -1.60 40.85 17.75
C VAL A 31 -1.98 39.53 18.44
N GLU A 32 -3.14 39.00 18.10
CA GLU A 32 -3.46 37.60 18.32
C GLU A 32 -2.47 36.78 17.52
N HIS A 33 -1.49 36.23 18.20
CA HIS A 33 -0.71 35.12 17.71
C HIS A 33 -1.61 33.88 17.64
N GLY A 34 -2.47 33.84 16.62
CA GLY A 34 -3.13 32.64 16.19
C GLY A 34 -2.05 31.65 15.71
N ARG A 35 -1.48 30.89 16.62
CA ARG A 35 -0.92 29.58 16.29
C ARG A 35 -2.10 28.74 15.81
N GLN A 36 -2.42 28.80 14.53
CA GLN A 36 -3.18 27.76 13.89
C GLN A 36 -2.33 26.48 13.98
N SER A 37 -2.54 25.76 15.08
CA SER A 37 -2.21 24.36 15.18
C SER A 37 -2.87 23.69 14.00
N GLY A 38 -2.07 23.19 13.05
CA GLY A 38 -2.49 22.33 11.96
C GLY A 38 -2.90 20.94 12.48
N ALA A 39 -3.56 20.90 13.63
CA ALA A 39 -4.29 19.72 14.08
C ALA A 39 -5.35 19.45 13.02
N VAL A 40 -5.13 18.39 12.31
CA VAL A 40 -5.97 17.90 11.25
C VAL A 40 -7.40 17.88 11.77
N LYS A 41 -8.28 18.74 11.24
CA LYS A 41 -9.73 18.78 11.52
C LYS A 41 -10.46 17.45 11.27
N ILE A 42 -9.74 16.41 10.90
CA ILE A 42 -10.22 15.02 10.74
C ILE A 42 -10.80 14.48 12.07
N LEU A 43 -10.37 15.03 13.22
CA LEU A 43 -10.84 14.60 14.53
C LEU A 43 -11.88 15.54 15.15
N GLU A 44 -12.19 16.68 14.54
CA GLU A 44 -13.33 17.48 14.93
C GLU A 44 -14.59 16.87 14.35
N GLU A 45 -15.25 16.01 15.12
CA GLU A 45 -16.67 15.69 15.16
C GLU A 45 -17.43 15.75 13.82
N ARG A 46 -16.94 15.05 12.78
CA ARG A 46 -17.91 14.55 11.82
C ARG A 46 -18.69 13.44 12.52
N PRO A 47 -20.00 13.55 12.70
CA PRO A 47 -20.78 12.42 13.16
C PRO A 47 -20.43 11.26 12.24
N ILE A 48 -20.02 10.13 12.84
CA ILE A 48 -19.83 8.89 12.09
C ILE A 48 -21.09 8.71 11.28
N ASP A 49 -20.94 8.69 9.96
CA ASP A 49 -22.05 8.55 9.03
C ASP A 49 -22.97 7.43 9.54
N GLN A 50 -24.24 7.77 9.73
CA GLN A 50 -25.25 6.84 10.23
C GLN A 50 -25.24 5.54 9.41
N SER A 51 -24.94 5.64 8.10
CA SER A 51 -24.79 4.49 7.20
C SER A 51 -23.69 3.51 7.62
N ILE A 52 -22.66 3.95 8.34
CA ILE A 52 -21.61 3.07 8.89
C ILE A 52 -22.11 2.35 10.13
N ARG A 53 -22.98 2.99 10.93
CA ARG A 53 -23.57 2.38 12.14
C ARG A 53 -24.65 1.37 11.81
N ASP A 54 -25.36 1.58 10.71
CA ASP A 54 -26.47 0.73 10.25
C ASP A 54 -26.01 -0.39 9.34
N TYR A 55 -24.69 -0.46 9.02
CA TYR A 55 -24.13 -1.55 8.24
C TYR A 55 -24.04 -2.81 9.10
N ILE A 56 -25.05 -3.64 8.99
CA ILE A 56 -25.03 -5.01 9.52
C ILE A 56 -24.56 -5.88 8.35
N PRO A 57 -23.35 -6.44 8.40
CA PRO A 57 -22.90 -7.34 7.35
C PRO A 57 -23.84 -8.53 7.25
N PRO A 58 -24.27 -8.93 6.06
CA PRO A 58 -25.23 -10.03 5.85
C PRO A 58 -24.67 -11.39 6.31
N LEU A 59 -23.36 -11.50 6.41
CA LEU A 59 -22.66 -12.71 6.86
C LEU A 59 -21.62 -12.36 7.93
N ILE A 60 -21.58 -13.16 8.99
CA ILE A 60 -20.53 -13.10 10.02
C ILE A 60 -19.34 -13.90 9.49
N THR A 61 -18.22 -13.25 9.19
CA THR A 61 -17.01 -13.90 8.70
C THR A 61 -16.33 -14.78 9.77
N GLU A 62 -15.44 -15.66 9.33
CA GLU A 62 -14.66 -16.51 10.27
C GLU A 62 -13.66 -15.66 11.08
N ASP A 63 -13.10 -14.58 10.51
CA ASP A 63 -12.27 -13.63 11.26
C ASP A 63 -13.09 -12.95 12.36
N GLU A 64 -14.31 -12.51 12.08
CA GLU A 64 -15.17 -11.91 13.11
C GLU A 64 -15.51 -12.91 14.22
N LYS A 65 -15.82 -14.16 13.88
CA LYS A 65 -16.07 -15.23 14.87
C LYS A 65 -14.84 -15.51 15.72
N LEU A 66 -13.63 -15.46 15.13
CA LEU A 66 -12.37 -15.63 15.82
C LEU A 66 -12.10 -14.48 16.82
N LEU A 67 -12.36 -13.23 16.38
CA LEU A 67 -12.07 -12.02 17.15
C LEU A 67 -13.12 -11.67 18.19
N ARG A 68 -14.32 -12.22 18.08
CA ARG A 68 -15.35 -12.07 19.14
C ARG A 68 -14.86 -12.73 20.43
N GLY A 69 -14.53 -11.91 21.40
CA GLY A 69 -14.15 -12.38 22.74
C GLY A 69 -15.25 -13.22 23.39
N HIS A 70 -14.90 -14.00 24.41
CA HIS A 70 -15.76 -14.95 25.13
C HIS A 70 -16.83 -14.27 26.00
N GLY A 71 -17.45 -13.19 25.52
CA GLY A 71 -18.60 -12.55 26.17
C GLY A 71 -19.86 -13.42 26.04
N ALA A 72 -20.29 -14.02 27.14
CA ALA A 72 -21.40 -14.93 27.25
C ALA A 72 -21.21 -16.29 26.55
N ARG A 73 -20.60 -17.23 27.26
CA ARG A 73 -20.72 -18.66 26.97
C ARG A 73 -22.20 -19.01 26.89
N GLN A 74 -22.79 -19.06 25.73
CA GLN A 74 -23.91 -19.93 25.51
C GLN A 74 -23.34 -21.35 25.47
N PRO A 75 -23.85 -22.27 26.29
CA PRO A 75 -23.52 -23.69 26.16
C PRO A 75 -24.09 -24.15 24.82
N SER A 76 -23.32 -24.05 23.76
CA SER A 76 -23.66 -24.74 22.53
C SER A 76 -22.92 -26.07 22.59
N ASP A 77 -23.65 -27.17 22.52
CA ASP A 77 -23.13 -28.53 22.38
C ASP A 77 -22.39 -28.73 21.05
N ASP A 78 -22.23 -27.68 20.26
CA ASP A 78 -21.55 -27.69 18.95
C ASP A 78 -20.05 -27.43 19.15
N PHE A 79 -19.28 -28.53 19.32
CA PHE A 79 -17.83 -28.49 19.44
C PHE A 79 -17.15 -27.85 18.20
N THR A 80 -17.83 -27.80 17.04
CA THR A 80 -17.31 -27.20 15.79
C THR A 80 -17.16 -25.68 15.89
N ARG A 81 -17.72 -25.05 16.93
CA ARG A 81 -17.60 -23.60 17.22
C ARG A 81 -16.51 -23.28 18.24
N THR A 82 -15.80 -24.28 18.74
CA THR A 82 -14.73 -24.10 19.73
C THR A 82 -13.43 -23.64 19.07
N ASP A 83 -12.54 -22.97 19.83
CA ASP A 83 -11.23 -22.55 19.33
C ASP A 83 -10.35 -23.70 18.86
N PRO A 84 -10.27 -24.86 19.52
CA PRO A 84 -9.55 -26.01 18.98
C PRO A 84 -10.02 -26.42 17.58
N TRP A 85 -11.34 -26.38 17.32
CA TRP A 85 -11.87 -26.67 16.00
C TRP A 85 -11.52 -25.60 14.97
N ARG A 86 -11.50 -24.31 15.39
CA ARG A 86 -11.01 -23.21 14.51
C ARG A 86 -9.56 -23.39 14.13
N VAL A 87 -8.70 -23.80 15.06
CA VAL A 87 -7.29 -24.08 14.77
C VAL A 87 -7.15 -25.15 13.68
N LEU A 88 -7.95 -26.20 13.71
CA LEU A 88 -7.95 -27.22 12.65
C LEU A 88 -8.36 -26.65 11.30
N ARG A 89 -9.36 -25.79 11.24
CA ARG A 89 -9.77 -25.09 10.00
C ARG A 89 -8.69 -24.14 9.48
N ILE A 90 -8.07 -23.37 10.36
CA ILE A 90 -6.95 -22.50 10.02
C ILE A 90 -5.79 -23.33 9.43
N THR A 91 -5.45 -24.44 10.07
CA THR A 91 -4.43 -25.36 9.59
C THR A 91 -4.79 -25.95 8.22
N SER A 92 -6.05 -26.29 8.01
CA SER A 92 -6.55 -26.80 6.71
C SER A 92 -6.35 -25.76 5.60
N GLU A 93 -6.63 -24.48 5.85
CA GLU A 93 -6.41 -23.42 4.86
C GLU A 93 -4.92 -23.20 4.55
N PHE A 94 -4.04 -23.34 5.55
CA PHE A 94 -2.59 -23.32 5.29
C PHE A 94 -2.17 -24.49 4.41
N ILE A 95 -2.66 -25.69 4.69
CA ILE A 95 -2.36 -26.90 3.90
C ILE A 95 -2.82 -26.71 2.46
N GLU A 96 -4.07 -26.29 2.25
CA GLU A 96 -4.64 -26.05 0.92
C GLU A 96 -3.83 -24.99 0.15
N GLY A 97 -3.52 -23.86 0.80
CA GLY A 97 -2.73 -22.79 0.19
C GLY A 97 -1.33 -23.24 -0.20
N PHE A 98 -0.64 -23.98 0.67
CA PHE A 98 0.71 -24.51 0.39
C PHE A 98 0.71 -25.56 -0.70
N ASP A 99 -0.26 -26.46 -0.69
CA ASP A 99 -0.36 -27.53 -1.71
C ASP A 99 -0.67 -26.94 -3.09
N THR A 100 -1.65 -26.03 -3.17
CA THR A 100 -2.05 -25.39 -4.43
C THR A 100 -0.93 -24.53 -5.02
N LEU A 101 -0.17 -23.84 -4.18
CA LEU A 101 0.89 -22.93 -4.62
C LEU A 101 2.29 -23.60 -4.69
N ALA A 102 2.44 -24.84 -4.23
CA ALA A 102 3.71 -25.57 -4.28
C ALA A 102 4.39 -25.55 -5.67
N PRO A 103 3.65 -25.65 -6.80
CA PRO A 103 4.24 -25.62 -8.14
C PRO A 103 4.63 -24.21 -8.63
N VAL A 104 4.47 -23.18 -7.81
CA VAL A 104 4.79 -21.78 -8.19
C VAL A 104 6.25 -21.51 -7.85
N GLU A 105 7.10 -21.43 -8.87
CA GLU A 105 8.54 -21.19 -8.70
C GLU A 105 8.88 -19.72 -8.47
N LYS A 106 8.21 -18.83 -9.24
CA LYS A 106 8.37 -17.38 -9.12
C LYS A 106 7.04 -16.68 -9.41
N ALA A 107 6.65 -15.79 -8.52
CA ALA A 107 5.44 -14.99 -8.70
C ALA A 107 5.66 -13.54 -8.25
N VAL A 108 4.81 -12.66 -8.76
CA VAL A 108 4.69 -11.26 -8.32
C VAL A 108 3.25 -11.04 -7.89
N THR A 109 3.09 -10.48 -6.69
CA THR A 109 1.75 -10.08 -6.26
C THR A 109 1.49 -8.61 -6.59
N VAL A 110 0.32 -8.35 -7.17
CA VAL A 110 -0.15 -7.02 -7.53
C VAL A 110 -1.32 -6.64 -6.64
N PHE A 111 -1.16 -5.53 -5.94
CA PHE A 111 -2.20 -4.94 -5.09
C PHE A 111 -2.63 -3.57 -5.62
N GLY A 112 -3.87 -3.19 -5.34
CA GLY A 112 -4.42 -1.90 -5.69
C GLY A 112 -5.92 -1.82 -5.46
N SER A 113 -6.51 -0.71 -5.87
CA SER A 113 -7.93 -0.44 -5.67
C SER A 113 -8.83 -1.37 -6.49
N ALA A 114 -9.83 -1.96 -5.84
CA ALA A 114 -10.92 -2.70 -6.48
C ALA A 114 -11.93 -1.77 -7.21
N ARG A 115 -11.79 -0.44 -7.07
CA ARG A 115 -12.74 0.55 -7.59
C ARG A 115 -12.29 1.21 -8.90
N VAL A 116 -11.13 0.82 -9.40
CA VAL A 116 -10.58 1.32 -10.68
C VAL A 116 -11.31 0.63 -11.83
N GLY A 117 -11.86 1.43 -12.76
CA GLY A 117 -12.56 0.89 -13.94
C GLY A 117 -11.61 0.56 -15.10
N PRO A 118 -12.08 -0.20 -16.09
CA PRO A 118 -11.26 -0.57 -17.26
C PRO A 118 -10.77 0.61 -18.11
N ASP A 119 -11.45 1.75 -18.04
CA ASP A 119 -11.09 2.96 -18.78
C ASP A 119 -10.07 3.84 -18.03
N ASP A 120 -9.68 3.46 -16.81
CA ASP A 120 -8.69 4.19 -16.02
C ASP A 120 -7.27 3.87 -16.48
N ALA A 121 -6.41 4.89 -16.53
CA ALA A 121 -5.01 4.73 -16.88
C ALA A 121 -4.26 3.77 -15.94
N GLN A 122 -4.65 3.69 -14.67
CA GLN A 122 -4.08 2.75 -13.71
C GLN A 122 -4.43 1.29 -14.05
N TYR A 123 -5.65 1.04 -14.56
CA TYR A 123 -6.03 -0.30 -15.02
C TYR A 123 -5.14 -0.75 -16.19
N THR A 124 -4.97 0.13 -17.19
CA THR A 124 -4.11 -0.14 -18.34
C THR A 124 -2.65 -0.37 -17.91
N ALA A 125 -2.14 0.46 -16.99
CA ALA A 125 -0.78 0.32 -16.48
C ALA A 125 -0.59 -0.99 -15.70
N ALA A 126 -1.56 -1.39 -14.86
CA ALA A 126 -1.51 -2.65 -14.12
C ALA A 126 -1.54 -3.86 -15.04
N GLN A 127 -2.40 -3.81 -16.07
CA GLN A 127 -2.46 -4.84 -17.11
C GLN A 127 -1.12 -4.97 -17.85
N GLU A 128 -0.52 -3.85 -18.25
CA GLU A 128 0.75 -3.85 -18.97
C GLU A 128 1.92 -4.32 -18.11
N THR A 129 2.03 -3.84 -16.87
CA THR A 129 3.05 -4.30 -15.92
C THR A 129 2.97 -5.81 -15.71
N ALA A 130 1.77 -6.34 -15.50
CA ALA A 130 1.56 -7.76 -15.30
C ALA A 130 1.84 -8.59 -16.57
N ARG A 131 1.53 -8.04 -17.76
CA ARG A 131 1.87 -8.68 -19.04
C ARG A 131 3.37 -8.84 -19.21
N LEU A 132 4.15 -7.77 -18.98
CA LEU A 132 5.60 -7.79 -19.09
C LEU A 132 6.25 -8.79 -18.12
N LEU A 133 5.76 -8.84 -16.88
CA LEU A 133 6.22 -9.82 -15.89
C LEU A 133 5.86 -11.26 -16.27
N ALA A 134 4.67 -11.46 -16.83
CA ALA A 134 4.23 -12.78 -17.29
C ALA A 134 5.08 -13.27 -18.48
N GLU A 135 5.40 -12.40 -19.43
CA GLU A 135 6.32 -12.70 -20.54
C GLU A 135 7.74 -13.04 -20.05
N ALA A 136 8.18 -12.46 -18.92
CA ALA A 136 9.42 -12.83 -18.24
C ALA A 136 9.28 -14.15 -17.40
N GLY A 137 8.13 -14.81 -17.48
CA GLY A 137 7.85 -16.12 -16.86
C GLY A 137 7.46 -16.07 -15.39
N PHE A 138 7.04 -14.90 -14.87
CA PHE A 138 6.45 -14.81 -13.53
C PHE A 138 4.98 -15.18 -13.55
N ALA A 139 4.52 -15.92 -12.54
CA ALA A 139 3.11 -16.00 -12.22
C ALA A 139 2.65 -14.65 -11.62
N ILE A 140 1.43 -14.22 -11.92
CA ILE A 140 0.85 -13.03 -11.35
C ILE A 140 -0.20 -13.43 -10.32
N MET A 141 -0.01 -12.98 -9.10
CA MET A 141 -0.88 -13.26 -7.97
C MET A 141 -1.63 -11.99 -7.55
N THR A 142 -2.91 -12.12 -7.27
CA THR A 142 -3.77 -11.03 -6.80
C THR A 142 -4.77 -11.51 -5.76
N GLY A 143 -5.58 -10.59 -5.22
CA GLY A 143 -6.74 -10.94 -4.39
C GLY A 143 -7.97 -11.41 -5.19
N ALA A 144 -7.86 -11.64 -6.49
CA ALA A 144 -8.92 -12.13 -7.40
C ALA A 144 -10.14 -11.19 -7.59
N GLY A 145 -10.17 -10.01 -6.98
CA GLY A 145 -11.26 -9.05 -7.11
C GLY A 145 -11.24 -8.23 -8.41
N PRO A 146 -12.12 -7.25 -8.54
CA PRO A 146 -12.16 -6.32 -9.66
C PRO A 146 -11.03 -5.26 -9.62
N GLY A 147 -11.04 -4.36 -10.58
CA GLY A 147 -10.15 -3.21 -10.64
C GLY A 147 -8.71 -3.57 -10.96
N ILE A 148 -7.77 -3.11 -10.16
CA ILE A 148 -6.34 -3.38 -10.36
C ILE A 148 -6.02 -4.88 -10.35
N MET A 149 -6.69 -5.66 -9.50
CA MET A 149 -6.51 -7.10 -9.43
C MET A 149 -6.95 -7.77 -10.73
N GLU A 150 -8.09 -7.39 -11.26
CA GLU A 150 -8.59 -7.86 -12.55
C GLU A 150 -7.64 -7.47 -13.69
N ALA A 151 -7.19 -6.22 -13.72
CA ALA A 151 -6.24 -5.73 -14.72
C ALA A 151 -4.96 -6.56 -14.73
N ALA A 152 -4.40 -6.84 -13.55
CA ALA A 152 -3.20 -7.66 -13.40
C ALA A 152 -3.41 -9.11 -13.84
N ASN A 153 -4.53 -9.74 -13.44
CA ASN A 153 -4.86 -11.09 -13.89
C ASN A 153 -5.07 -11.16 -15.42
N LYS A 154 -5.70 -10.14 -16.01
CA LYS A 154 -5.83 -10.01 -17.46
C LYS A 154 -4.48 -9.86 -18.15
N GLY A 155 -3.58 -9.04 -17.59
CA GLY A 155 -2.21 -8.89 -18.07
C GLY A 155 -1.43 -10.20 -18.03
N ALA A 156 -1.56 -10.98 -16.94
CA ALA A 156 -0.97 -12.33 -16.84
C ALA A 156 -1.36 -13.23 -18.00
N ARG A 157 -2.65 -13.26 -18.33
CA ARG A 157 -3.17 -14.06 -19.46
C ARG A 157 -2.66 -13.57 -20.81
N LEU A 158 -2.59 -12.26 -21.00
CA LEU A 158 -2.05 -11.66 -22.24
C LEU A 158 -0.56 -11.97 -22.42
N GLY A 159 0.21 -12.02 -21.35
CA GLY A 159 1.62 -12.41 -21.34
C GLY A 159 1.85 -13.93 -21.27
N HIS A 160 0.81 -14.75 -21.41
CA HIS A 160 0.87 -16.23 -21.36
C HIS A 160 1.42 -16.79 -20.04
N GLY A 161 1.37 -16.02 -18.95
CA GLY A 161 1.76 -16.43 -17.61
C GLY A 161 0.58 -17.03 -16.82
N ARG A 162 0.91 -17.65 -15.68
CA ARG A 162 -0.10 -18.17 -14.74
C ARG A 162 -0.77 -17.01 -14.01
N SER A 163 -2.10 -17.04 -13.95
CA SER A 163 -2.92 -16.05 -13.25
C SER A 163 -3.53 -16.68 -12.01
N ILE A 164 -3.12 -16.19 -10.82
CA ILE A 164 -3.46 -16.76 -9.53
C ILE A 164 -4.28 -15.75 -8.72
N GLY A 165 -5.36 -16.23 -8.13
CA GLY A 165 -6.22 -15.45 -7.25
C GLY A 165 -6.28 -16.04 -5.84
N CYS A 166 -5.77 -15.32 -4.85
CA CYS A 166 -5.95 -15.61 -3.44
C CYS A 166 -7.15 -14.80 -2.92
N ASN A 167 -8.34 -15.32 -3.11
CA ASN A 167 -9.59 -14.68 -2.73
C ASN A 167 -9.81 -14.72 -1.21
N ILE A 168 -10.64 -13.83 -0.69
CA ILE A 168 -11.06 -13.79 0.72
C ILE A 168 -12.57 -13.75 0.83
N GLU A 169 -13.11 -14.53 1.73
CA GLU A 169 -14.53 -14.47 2.08
C GLU A 169 -14.85 -13.12 2.72
N LEU A 170 -15.72 -12.35 2.08
CA LEU A 170 -16.18 -11.05 2.58
C LEU A 170 -17.66 -11.14 2.95
N PRO A 171 -18.17 -10.25 3.84
CA PRO A 171 -19.59 -10.22 4.24
C PRO A 171 -20.56 -9.89 3.08
N PHE A 172 -20.02 -9.42 1.97
CA PHE A 172 -20.74 -9.12 0.73
C PHE A 172 -20.15 -9.95 -0.40
N GLU A 173 -20.98 -10.40 -1.33
CA GLU A 173 -20.53 -11.18 -2.49
C GLU A 173 -19.54 -10.36 -3.33
N GLN A 174 -18.30 -10.85 -3.39
CA GLN A 174 -17.34 -10.46 -4.42
C GLN A 174 -16.96 -11.71 -5.19
N GLY A 175 -17.47 -11.81 -6.42
CA GLY A 175 -17.04 -12.86 -7.35
C GLY A 175 -15.58 -12.68 -7.72
N THR A 176 -14.92 -13.76 -8.11
CA THR A 176 -13.59 -13.71 -8.71
C THR A 176 -13.67 -13.14 -10.12
N ASN A 177 -12.66 -12.36 -10.53
CA ASN A 177 -12.59 -11.84 -11.89
C ASN A 177 -12.34 -12.99 -12.91
N PRO A 178 -12.78 -12.83 -14.18
CA PRO A 178 -12.79 -13.92 -15.17
C PRO A 178 -11.40 -14.30 -15.71
N TYR A 179 -10.35 -13.62 -15.30
CA TYR A 179 -8.99 -13.82 -15.81
C TYR A 179 -8.12 -14.68 -14.90
N VAL A 180 -8.66 -15.18 -13.79
CA VAL A 180 -7.92 -16.05 -12.85
C VAL A 180 -7.96 -17.50 -13.32
N ASP A 181 -6.80 -18.16 -13.37
CA ASP A 181 -6.67 -19.59 -13.73
C ASP A 181 -6.74 -20.50 -12.50
N THR A 182 -6.11 -20.07 -11.40
CA THR A 182 -6.06 -20.80 -10.14
C THR A 182 -6.64 -19.93 -9.03
N VAL A 183 -7.73 -20.36 -8.42
CA VAL A 183 -8.39 -19.65 -7.32
C VAL A 183 -8.22 -20.43 -6.02
N ILE A 184 -7.81 -19.74 -4.96
CA ILE A 184 -7.82 -20.25 -3.60
C ILE A 184 -8.70 -19.32 -2.77
N ASN A 185 -9.69 -19.89 -2.06
CA ASN A 185 -10.62 -19.11 -1.24
C ASN A 185 -10.21 -19.22 0.24
N PHE A 186 -9.81 -18.12 0.82
CA PHE A 186 -9.45 -18.02 2.23
C PHE A 186 -10.59 -17.43 3.04
N ARG A 187 -10.75 -17.88 4.27
CA ARG A 187 -11.65 -17.31 5.27
C ARG A 187 -10.93 -16.42 6.25
N TYR A 188 -9.60 -16.64 6.42
CA TYR A 188 -8.78 -15.89 7.36
C TYR A 188 -7.77 -14.99 6.66
N PHE A 189 -7.80 -13.70 6.96
CA PHE A 189 -6.89 -12.70 6.35
C PHE A 189 -5.42 -13.06 6.56
N PHE A 190 -5.02 -13.48 7.75
CA PHE A 190 -3.63 -13.77 8.07
C PHE A 190 -3.10 -15.02 7.33
N VAL A 191 -3.95 -16.01 7.02
CA VAL A 191 -3.56 -17.16 6.20
C VAL A 191 -3.25 -16.71 4.78
N ARG A 192 -4.17 -15.92 4.19
CA ARG A 192 -4.00 -15.36 2.84
C ARG A 192 -2.73 -14.49 2.74
N LYS A 193 -2.50 -13.59 3.71
CA LYS A 193 -1.31 -12.73 3.77
C LYS A 193 -0.03 -13.54 3.77
N THR A 194 0.00 -14.64 4.52
CA THR A 194 1.16 -15.56 4.53
C THR A 194 1.42 -16.13 3.13
N MET A 195 0.39 -16.45 2.34
CA MET A 195 0.57 -16.95 0.98
C MET A 195 1.17 -15.88 0.05
N PHE A 196 0.69 -14.64 0.14
CA PHE A 196 1.25 -13.53 -0.63
C PHE A 196 2.74 -13.35 -0.36
N ILE A 197 3.15 -13.30 0.90
CA ILE A 197 4.56 -13.14 1.28
C ILE A 197 5.40 -14.36 0.85
N LYS A 198 4.91 -15.56 1.14
CA LYS A 198 5.68 -16.79 0.94
C LYS A 198 6.00 -17.09 -0.53
N TYR A 199 5.02 -16.86 -1.41
CA TYR A 199 5.11 -17.26 -2.81
C TYR A 199 5.49 -16.14 -3.77
N SER A 200 5.57 -14.88 -3.28
CA SER A 200 6.00 -13.76 -4.11
C SER A 200 7.50 -13.53 -4.07
N SER A 201 8.02 -13.09 -5.19
CA SER A 201 9.39 -12.58 -5.34
C SER A 201 9.43 -11.06 -5.20
N ALA A 202 8.30 -10.38 -5.40
CA ALA A 202 8.14 -8.93 -5.31
C ALA A 202 6.68 -8.55 -5.12
N PHE A 203 6.44 -7.33 -4.67
CA PHE A 203 5.13 -6.69 -4.69
C PHE A 203 5.11 -5.48 -5.61
N ILE A 204 4.03 -5.35 -6.39
CA ILE A 204 3.69 -4.15 -7.15
C ILE A 204 2.43 -3.54 -6.51
N ILE A 205 2.56 -2.33 -6.02
CA ILE A 205 1.54 -1.65 -5.22
C ILE A 205 1.00 -0.46 -6.00
N PHE A 206 -0.17 -0.61 -6.60
CA PHE A 206 -0.93 0.46 -7.23
C PHE A 206 -1.71 1.28 -6.20
N PRO A 207 -2.19 2.47 -6.55
CA PRO A 207 -3.06 3.25 -5.67
C PRO A 207 -4.23 2.42 -5.14
N GLY A 208 -4.45 2.47 -3.82
CA GLY A 208 -5.48 1.65 -3.20
C GLY A 208 -5.84 2.08 -1.78
N GLY A 209 -6.79 1.40 -1.17
CA GLY A 209 -7.28 1.68 0.18
C GLY A 209 -6.49 0.97 1.28
N PHE A 210 -7.15 0.80 2.43
CA PHE A 210 -6.53 0.21 3.62
C PHE A 210 -5.97 -1.19 3.40
N GLY A 211 -6.64 -2.05 2.64
CA GLY A 211 -6.12 -3.39 2.33
C GLY A 211 -4.84 -3.36 1.52
N THR A 212 -4.69 -2.36 0.62
CA THR A 212 -3.45 -2.16 -0.13
C THR A 212 -2.32 -1.63 0.76
N LEU A 213 -2.64 -0.69 1.67
CA LEU A 213 -1.68 -0.16 2.64
C LEU A 213 -1.25 -1.22 3.66
N ASP A 214 -2.14 -2.08 4.08
CA ASP A 214 -1.88 -3.18 5.00
C ASP A 214 -0.81 -4.13 4.43
N GLU A 215 -0.93 -4.54 3.18
CA GLU A 215 0.07 -5.39 2.51
C GLU A 215 1.39 -4.65 2.25
N LEU A 216 1.33 -3.36 1.90
CA LEU A 216 2.52 -2.53 1.76
C LEU A 216 3.34 -2.47 3.05
N PHE A 217 2.70 -2.13 4.17
CA PHE A 217 3.40 -1.96 5.44
C PHE A 217 3.83 -3.28 6.05
N GLU A 218 3.11 -4.38 5.82
CA GLU A 218 3.58 -5.71 6.20
C GLU A 218 4.88 -6.08 5.48
N ALA A 219 4.91 -5.92 4.14
CA ALA A 219 6.11 -6.20 3.36
C ALA A 219 7.30 -5.35 3.85
N LEU A 220 7.11 -4.03 4.00
CA LEU A 220 8.15 -3.14 4.49
C LEU A 220 8.66 -3.53 5.89
N THR A 221 7.75 -3.94 6.78
CA THR A 221 8.11 -4.40 8.14
C THR A 221 8.94 -5.67 8.09
N LEU A 222 8.57 -6.64 7.26
CA LEU A 222 9.29 -7.91 7.14
C LEU A 222 10.68 -7.72 6.52
N ILE A 223 10.82 -6.80 5.56
CA ILE A 223 12.12 -6.47 4.96
C ILE A 223 12.99 -5.74 5.99
N GLN A 224 12.46 -4.68 6.63
CA GLN A 224 13.16 -3.89 7.64
C GLN A 224 13.68 -4.76 8.80
N THR A 225 12.88 -5.72 9.24
CA THR A 225 13.24 -6.62 10.35
C THR A 225 14.10 -7.83 9.93
N GLY A 226 14.48 -7.92 8.65
CA GLY A 226 15.29 -9.00 8.13
C GLY A 226 14.59 -10.36 8.12
N LYS A 227 13.27 -10.39 8.04
CA LYS A 227 12.50 -11.64 7.87
C LYS A 227 12.46 -12.11 6.42
N ILE A 228 12.48 -11.15 5.49
CA ILE A 228 12.61 -11.41 4.05
C ILE A 228 13.72 -10.51 3.47
N TYR A 229 14.43 -11.02 2.46
CA TYR A 229 15.55 -10.33 1.83
C TYR A 229 15.35 -10.28 0.33
N HIS A 230 15.91 -9.26 -0.33
CA HIS A 230 15.89 -9.11 -1.78
C HIS A 230 14.46 -9.18 -2.34
N PHE A 231 13.55 -8.46 -1.69
CA PHE A 231 12.13 -8.44 -2.03
C PHE A 231 11.76 -7.01 -2.47
N PRO A 232 11.76 -6.72 -3.77
CA PRO A 232 11.41 -5.39 -4.25
C PRO A 232 9.95 -5.05 -3.95
N VAL A 233 9.74 -3.83 -3.47
CA VAL A 233 8.42 -3.22 -3.30
C VAL A 233 8.32 -2.05 -4.27
N VAL A 234 7.55 -2.22 -5.34
CA VAL A 234 7.36 -1.20 -6.37
C VAL A 234 6.03 -0.49 -6.13
N MET A 235 6.08 0.80 -5.86
CA MET A 235 4.91 1.66 -5.68
C MET A 235 4.61 2.37 -7.01
N PHE A 236 3.56 1.96 -7.69
CA PHE A 236 3.15 2.56 -8.95
C PHE A 236 2.26 3.77 -8.74
N GLY A 237 2.56 4.91 -9.40
CA GLY A 237 1.77 6.14 -9.30
C GLY A 237 2.40 7.19 -8.37
N ARG A 238 3.46 7.86 -8.83
CA ARG A 238 4.23 8.87 -8.07
C ARG A 238 3.33 9.92 -7.43
N HIS A 239 2.34 10.41 -8.17
CA HIS A 239 1.44 11.46 -7.69
C HIS A 239 0.65 11.01 -6.46
N TYR A 240 0.10 9.80 -6.51
CA TYR A 240 -0.69 9.24 -5.40
C TYR A 240 0.16 9.04 -4.13
N TRP A 241 1.35 8.45 -4.29
CA TRP A 241 2.21 8.10 -3.17
C TRP A 241 3.02 9.26 -2.59
N ALA A 242 3.12 10.39 -3.31
CA ALA A 242 3.92 11.54 -2.90
C ALA A 242 3.57 12.07 -1.50
N GLY A 243 2.30 12.04 -1.12
CA GLY A 243 1.84 12.46 0.21
C GLY A 243 2.35 11.53 1.32
N LEU A 244 2.24 10.22 1.12
CA LEU A 244 2.71 9.21 2.06
C LEU A 244 4.24 9.28 2.21
N ILE A 245 4.97 9.31 1.10
CA ILE A 245 6.43 9.38 1.10
C ILE A 245 6.92 10.65 1.79
N ARG A 246 6.30 11.79 1.52
CA ARG A 246 6.61 13.05 2.20
C ARG A 246 6.38 12.94 3.71
N TRP A 247 5.29 12.32 4.14
CA TRP A 247 5.01 12.10 5.56
C TRP A 247 6.04 11.16 6.21
N LEU A 248 6.41 10.07 5.55
CA LEU A 248 7.45 9.15 6.01
C LEU A 248 8.78 9.89 6.22
N HIS A 249 9.19 10.72 5.26
CA HIS A 249 10.40 11.55 5.37
C HIS A 249 10.30 12.61 6.48
N ALA A 250 9.20 13.40 6.48
CA ALA A 250 9.09 14.58 7.31
C ALA A 250 8.73 14.29 8.78
N ARG A 251 8.22 13.08 9.05
CA ARG A 251 7.80 12.68 10.40
C ARG A 251 8.50 11.41 10.85
N VAL A 252 8.24 10.30 10.17
CA VAL A 252 8.64 8.97 10.65
C VAL A 252 10.17 8.86 10.70
N LEU A 253 10.87 9.33 9.67
CA LEU A 253 12.33 9.35 9.63
C LEU A 253 12.91 10.40 10.58
N GLN A 254 12.41 11.65 10.57
CA GLN A 254 12.94 12.71 11.42
C GLN A 254 12.76 12.41 12.91
N GLU A 255 11.67 11.75 13.28
CA GLU A 255 11.41 11.28 14.64
C GLU A 255 12.12 9.95 14.96
N ARG A 256 12.97 9.45 14.05
CA ARG A 256 13.77 8.23 14.22
C ARG A 256 12.93 6.97 14.49
N LYS A 257 11.76 6.88 13.87
CA LYS A 257 10.92 5.66 13.92
C LYS A 257 11.34 4.65 12.86
N ILE A 258 12.04 5.12 11.82
CA ILE A 258 12.70 4.34 10.79
C ILE A 258 14.10 4.91 10.52
N SER A 259 14.94 4.15 9.83
CA SER A 259 16.29 4.56 9.37
C SER A 259 16.24 5.11 7.93
N PRO A 260 17.26 5.87 7.47
CA PRO A 260 17.32 6.34 6.08
C PRO A 260 17.22 5.20 5.06
N GLY A 261 17.90 4.07 5.30
CA GLY A 261 17.87 2.92 4.41
C GLY A 261 16.48 2.26 4.25
N ASP A 262 15.58 2.46 5.22
CA ASP A 262 14.23 1.90 5.14
C ASP A 262 13.38 2.56 4.03
N LEU A 263 13.73 3.80 3.64
CA LEU A 263 13.06 4.48 2.53
C LEU A 263 13.55 4.00 1.17
N GLU A 264 14.73 3.41 1.10
CA GLU A 264 15.30 2.83 -0.12
C GLU A 264 14.68 1.45 -0.45
N LEU A 265 13.87 0.89 0.44
CA LEU A 265 13.14 -0.35 0.21
C LEU A 265 12.04 -0.23 -0.85
N MET A 266 11.66 1.02 -1.19
CA MET A 266 10.57 1.32 -2.10
C MET A 266 11.06 1.96 -3.39
N LEU A 267 10.77 1.34 -4.53
CA LEU A 267 10.89 1.97 -5.84
C LEU A 267 9.56 2.64 -6.19
N VAL A 268 9.58 3.92 -6.59
CA VAL A 268 8.37 4.63 -7.02
C VAL A 268 8.45 4.96 -8.50
N THR A 269 7.48 4.53 -9.29
CA THR A 269 7.47 4.71 -10.74
C THR A 269 6.08 5.00 -11.30
N ASP A 270 6.01 5.53 -12.51
CA ASP A 270 4.81 5.66 -13.34
C ASP A 270 4.93 4.85 -14.65
N ASP A 271 6.05 4.11 -14.82
CA ASP A 271 6.36 3.37 -16.04
C ASP A 271 6.23 1.85 -15.78
N PRO A 272 5.32 1.15 -16.50
CA PRO A 272 5.17 -0.30 -16.43
C PRO A 272 6.46 -1.08 -16.74
N ALA A 273 7.27 -0.59 -17.69
CA ALA A 273 8.51 -1.24 -18.07
C ALA A 273 9.57 -1.10 -16.97
N GLU A 274 9.70 0.09 -16.36
CA GLU A 274 10.58 0.31 -15.21
C GLU A 274 10.16 -0.60 -14.02
N ALA A 275 8.85 -0.69 -13.74
CA ALA A 275 8.33 -1.56 -12.69
C ALA A 275 8.67 -3.04 -12.93
N ALA A 276 8.47 -3.53 -14.15
CA ALA A 276 8.77 -4.92 -14.50
C ALA A 276 10.28 -5.20 -14.46
N THR A 277 11.11 -4.33 -15.03
CA THR A 277 12.57 -4.47 -15.06
C THR A 277 13.14 -4.53 -13.65
N ALA A 278 12.71 -3.65 -12.74
CA ALA A 278 13.18 -3.65 -11.35
C ALA A 278 12.93 -4.99 -10.64
N VAL A 279 11.80 -5.63 -10.91
CA VAL A 279 11.49 -6.96 -10.35
C VAL A 279 12.34 -8.05 -10.98
N ILE A 280 12.51 -8.03 -12.30
CA ILE A 280 13.29 -9.03 -13.04
C ILE A 280 14.75 -8.99 -12.59
N ASP A 281 15.37 -7.80 -12.57
CA ASP A 281 16.76 -7.60 -12.17
C ASP A 281 17.01 -8.05 -10.73
N ALA A 282 16.12 -7.71 -9.81
CA ALA A 282 16.22 -8.13 -8.42
C ALA A 282 16.10 -9.67 -8.25
N PHE A 283 15.23 -10.30 -9.02
CA PHE A 283 15.07 -11.75 -9.01
C PHE A 283 16.33 -12.46 -9.57
N GLU A 284 16.90 -11.96 -10.66
CA GLU A 284 18.13 -12.49 -11.27
C GLU A 284 19.32 -12.32 -10.32
N ALA A 285 19.47 -11.15 -9.73
CA ALA A 285 20.53 -10.88 -8.74
C ALA A 285 20.45 -11.83 -7.54
N ARG A 286 19.23 -12.10 -7.04
CA ARG A 286 19.02 -13.07 -5.95
C ARG A 286 19.36 -14.49 -6.36
N SER A 287 19.04 -14.87 -7.60
CA SER A 287 19.28 -16.23 -8.13
C SER A 287 20.77 -16.49 -8.40
N ALA A 288 21.54 -15.43 -8.69
CA ALA A 288 22.97 -15.49 -8.90
C ALA A 288 23.79 -15.47 -7.60
N ALA A 289 23.20 -15.06 -6.48
CA ALA A 289 23.87 -15.04 -5.19
C ALA A 289 24.11 -16.47 -4.68
N PRO A 290 25.31 -16.80 -4.15
CA PRO A 290 25.56 -18.12 -3.59
C PRO A 290 24.59 -18.40 -2.43
N ARG A 291 23.95 -19.56 -2.46
CA ARG A 291 23.10 -20.00 -1.35
C ARG A 291 24.01 -20.23 -0.12
N VAL A 292 23.82 -19.39 0.90
CA VAL A 292 24.50 -19.53 2.20
C VAL A 292 23.80 -20.61 3.03
#